data_fba5645e93e51b15ca7d879eb16ae91c
#
_entry.id   fba5645e93e51b15ca7d879eb16ae91c
#
_cell.length_a   1.000
_cell.length_b   1.000
_cell.length_c   1.000
_cell.angle_alpha   90.00
_cell.angle_beta   90.00
_cell.angle_gamma   90.00
#
_symmetry.space_group_name_H-M   'P 1'
#
loop_
_entity.id
_entity.type
_entity.pdbx_description
1 polymer ?
#
loop_
_entity_poly.entity_id
_entity_poly.type
_entity_poly.pdbx_seq_one_letter_code
_entity_poly.pdbx_strand_id
1 'polypeptide(L)'
;MALLTRKRVIAVLKESTAGTYNAPGQANCLLVRDLSITPQESDVVSRDLIRPYFGASEQLQANTRVSCAFSVEMAGVGTGVDADVAPNYGECLEACGFTSTGSATDDKSLFVPNSDDSTTVSIIYNIDGVQHEVSGAKGSFSISCSVGEIPTFDFTFTGIYRAPGDANPLTPTYQKQADPVLFDNGNTTGFKIFGETGLQMSNFSLDIGNEVVYRELVGGSPEVMITNRNITPTNNNLF
;
A
#
# COMPACT_ATOMS: atom_id res chain seq x y z
N MET A 1 -18.52 4.21 -24.12
CA MET A 1 -18.48 5.52 -23.47
C MET A 1 -17.02 5.80 -23.14
N ALA A 2 -16.52 7.04 -23.26
CA ALA A 2 -15.14 7.34 -22.87
C ALA A 2 -15.04 7.37 -21.34
N LEU A 3 -14.04 6.70 -20.76
CA LEU A 3 -13.81 6.68 -19.32
C LEU A 3 -13.27 8.03 -18.84
N LEU A 4 -13.83 8.54 -17.76
CA LEU A 4 -13.38 9.76 -17.11
C LEU A 4 -12.24 9.45 -16.13
N THR A 5 -11.02 9.61 -16.55
CA THR A 5 -9.81 9.24 -15.79
C THR A 5 -9.64 9.95 -14.44
N ARG A 6 -10.40 11.01 -14.16
CA ARG A 6 -10.40 11.70 -12.85
C ARG A 6 -11.36 11.08 -11.83
N LYS A 7 -12.31 10.25 -12.29
CA LYS A 7 -13.23 9.54 -11.38
C LYS A 7 -12.59 8.22 -10.96
N ARG A 8 -11.76 8.27 -9.93
CA ARG A 8 -11.06 7.12 -9.39
C ARG A 8 -11.33 6.99 -7.91
N VAL A 9 -11.47 5.76 -7.46
CA VAL A 9 -11.57 5.42 -6.03
C VAL A 9 -10.67 4.22 -5.78
N ILE A 10 -9.91 4.28 -4.69
CA ILE A 10 -9.19 3.14 -4.14
C ILE A 10 -9.70 2.85 -2.74
N ALA A 11 -9.88 1.59 -2.43
CA ALA A 11 -10.23 1.12 -1.11
C ALA A 11 -9.40 -0.11 -0.74
N VAL A 12 -8.96 -0.18 0.51
CA VAL A 12 -8.12 -1.24 1.04
C VAL A 12 -8.77 -1.80 2.29
N LEU A 13 -8.83 -3.13 2.40
CA LEU A 13 -9.38 -3.82 3.55
C LEU A 13 -8.53 -5.04 3.90
N LYS A 14 -8.25 -5.20 5.18
CA LYS A 14 -7.59 -6.39 5.72
C LYS A 14 -8.40 -7.64 5.45
N GLU A 15 -7.75 -8.70 4.99
CA GLU A 15 -8.37 -9.99 4.79
C GLU A 15 -8.52 -10.76 6.10
N SER A 16 -9.66 -11.43 6.27
CA SER A 16 -9.89 -12.29 7.41
C SER A 16 -9.11 -13.61 7.33
N THR A 17 -8.85 -14.06 6.12
CA THR A 17 -8.01 -15.22 5.79
C THR A 17 -7.10 -14.81 4.66
N ALA A 18 -5.80 -14.96 4.86
CA ALA A 18 -4.80 -14.55 3.88
C ALA A 18 -5.07 -15.15 2.48
N GLY A 19 -5.02 -14.31 1.46
CA GLY A 19 -5.29 -14.68 0.08
C GLY A 19 -6.77 -14.84 -0.30
N THR A 20 -7.68 -14.71 0.67
CA THR A 20 -9.12 -14.75 0.42
C THR A 20 -9.68 -13.35 0.30
N TYR A 21 -10.17 -13.02 -0.90
CA TYR A 21 -10.70 -11.69 -1.18
C TYR A 21 -11.81 -11.29 -0.20
N ASN A 22 -11.63 -10.16 0.44
CA ASN A 22 -12.60 -9.49 1.30
C ASN A 22 -12.94 -8.13 0.70
N ALA A 23 -14.16 -7.95 0.22
CA ALA A 23 -14.54 -6.74 -0.53
C ALA A 23 -14.46 -5.47 0.33
N PRO A 24 -13.58 -4.51 0.02
CA PRO A 24 -13.57 -3.21 0.69
C PRO A 24 -14.86 -2.44 0.48
N GLY A 25 -15.31 -1.73 1.52
CA GLY A 25 -16.52 -0.90 1.50
C GLY A 25 -16.20 0.59 1.45
N GLN A 26 -17.25 1.42 1.58
CA GLN A 26 -17.15 2.89 1.53
C GLN A 26 -16.26 3.47 2.63
N ALA A 27 -16.23 2.84 3.81
CA ALA A 27 -15.41 3.26 4.96
C ALA A 27 -13.91 2.91 4.81
N ASN A 28 -13.57 2.06 3.86
CA ASN A 28 -12.20 1.60 3.59
C ASN A 28 -11.52 2.40 2.47
N CYS A 29 -12.21 3.41 1.92
CA CYS A 29 -11.66 4.27 0.88
C CYS A 29 -10.53 5.15 1.42
N LEU A 30 -9.50 5.33 0.60
CA LEU A 30 -8.32 6.14 0.90
C LEU A 30 -8.24 7.37 -0.01
N LEU A 31 -7.83 8.50 0.56
CA LEU A 31 -7.36 9.66 -0.19
C LEU A 31 -5.88 9.41 -0.55
N VAL A 32 -5.62 9.22 -1.83
CA VAL A 32 -4.28 8.89 -2.32
C VAL A 32 -3.81 9.86 -3.38
N ARG A 33 -2.50 9.94 -3.54
CA ARG A 33 -1.80 10.64 -4.63
C ARG A 33 -1.06 9.61 -5.49
N ASP A 34 -0.72 9.99 -6.71
CA ASP A 34 0.20 9.29 -7.62
C ASP A 34 -0.12 7.80 -7.82
N LEU A 35 -1.43 7.50 -7.85
CA LEU A 35 -1.90 6.14 -8.00
C LEU A 35 -1.51 5.57 -9.36
N SER A 36 -0.70 4.51 -9.32
CA SER A 36 -0.28 3.70 -10.46
C SER A 36 -0.66 2.25 -10.22
N ILE A 37 -1.27 1.63 -11.19
CA ILE A 37 -1.61 0.21 -11.14
C ILE A 37 -1.19 -0.47 -12.43
N THR A 38 -0.53 -1.62 -12.32
CA THR A 38 -0.30 -2.57 -13.41
C THR A 38 -1.27 -3.72 -13.20
N PRO A 39 -2.44 -3.72 -13.87
CA PRO A 39 -3.54 -4.62 -13.55
C PRO A 39 -3.23 -6.08 -13.86
N GLN A 40 -2.27 -6.32 -14.74
CA GLN A 40 -1.83 -7.66 -15.12
C GLN A 40 -0.35 -7.62 -15.49
N GLU A 41 0.47 -8.15 -14.62
CA GLU A 41 1.87 -8.45 -14.86
C GLU A 41 2.04 -9.96 -14.92
N SER A 42 2.70 -10.50 -15.94
CA SER A 42 2.90 -11.93 -16.10
C SER A 42 4.25 -12.24 -16.69
N ASP A 43 4.82 -13.36 -16.28
CA ASP A 43 6.01 -13.90 -16.90
C ASP A 43 5.62 -14.56 -18.23
N VAL A 44 6.47 -14.42 -19.23
CA VAL A 44 6.21 -14.94 -20.58
C VAL A 44 7.16 -16.08 -20.90
N VAL A 45 6.58 -17.25 -21.23
CA VAL A 45 7.34 -18.43 -21.67
C VAL A 45 7.17 -18.57 -23.18
N SER A 46 8.28 -18.43 -23.93
CA SER A 46 8.27 -18.62 -25.37
C SER A 46 8.32 -20.11 -25.74
N ARG A 47 7.52 -20.48 -26.74
CA ARG A 47 7.53 -21.84 -27.34
C ARG A 47 8.37 -21.82 -28.62
N ASP A 48 9.70 -21.79 -28.50
CA ASP A 48 10.60 -21.73 -29.66
C ASP A 48 10.63 -23.05 -30.44
N LEU A 49 9.54 -23.31 -31.15
CA LEU A 49 9.39 -24.52 -31.97
C LEU A 49 9.98 -24.32 -33.35
N ILE A 50 10.71 -25.32 -33.85
CA ILE A 50 11.18 -25.36 -35.24
C ILE A 50 9.97 -25.49 -36.16
N ARG A 51 9.79 -24.56 -37.09
CA ARG A 51 8.67 -24.50 -38.03
C ARG A 51 9.17 -24.31 -39.46
N PRO A 52 8.48 -24.87 -40.47
CA PRO A 52 8.88 -24.74 -41.89
C PRO A 52 8.47 -23.38 -42.52
N TYR A 53 7.99 -22.43 -41.71
CA TYR A 53 7.54 -21.10 -42.16
C TYR A 53 8.00 -20.01 -41.19
N PHE A 54 8.09 -18.78 -41.70
CA PHE A 54 8.43 -17.60 -40.90
C PHE A 54 7.23 -17.15 -40.07
N GLY A 55 7.47 -16.73 -38.85
CA GLY A 55 6.45 -16.19 -37.94
C GLY A 55 6.95 -16.11 -36.49
N ALA A 56 6.28 -15.33 -35.66
CA ALA A 56 6.57 -15.27 -34.22
C ALA A 56 6.17 -16.60 -33.54
N SER A 57 6.96 -17.00 -32.55
CA SER A 57 6.63 -18.14 -31.70
C SER A 57 5.50 -17.78 -30.74
N GLU A 58 4.64 -18.75 -30.44
CA GLU A 58 3.61 -18.65 -29.39
C GLU A 58 4.25 -18.37 -28.04
N GLN A 59 3.58 -17.56 -27.25
CA GLN A 59 3.96 -17.22 -25.90
C GLN A 59 2.86 -17.65 -24.93
N LEU A 60 3.24 -18.24 -23.80
CA LEU A 60 2.35 -18.61 -22.70
C LEU A 60 2.59 -17.67 -21.53
N GLN A 61 1.52 -17.20 -20.91
CA GLN A 61 1.59 -16.37 -19.70
C GLN A 61 1.62 -17.27 -18.48
N ALA A 62 2.48 -16.93 -17.52
CA ALA A 62 2.62 -17.60 -16.23
C ALA A 62 2.76 -16.56 -15.10
N ASN A 63 2.54 -16.98 -13.86
CA ASN A 63 2.76 -16.15 -12.66
C ASN A 63 2.06 -14.78 -12.74
N THR A 64 0.79 -14.75 -13.09
CA THR A 64 0.02 -13.52 -13.25
C THR A 64 -0.23 -12.85 -11.91
N ARG A 65 0.24 -11.62 -11.75
CA ARG A 65 0.15 -10.81 -10.53
C ARG A 65 -0.29 -9.38 -10.85
N VAL A 66 -0.65 -8.63 -9.82
CA VAL A 66 -0.97 -7.20 -9.90
C VAL A 66 0.06 -6.42 -9.10
N SER A 67 0.54 -5.32 -9.66
CA SER A 67 1.35 -4.33 -8.94
C SER A 67 0.57 -3.03 -8.80
N CYS A 68 0.57 -2.45 -7.60
CA CYS A 68 -0.14 -1.22 -7.28
C CYS A 68 0.76 -0.33 -6.40
N ALA A 69 0.91 0.94 -6.79
CA ALA A 69 1.67 1.92 -6.02
C ALA A 69 0.85 3.20 -5.84
N PHE A 70 0.92 3.79 -4.66
CA PHE A 70 0.25 5.05 -4.33
C PHE A 70 0.87 5.70 -3.10
N SER A 71 0.71 7.02 -3.01
CA SER A 71 1.15 7.80 -1.85
C SER A 71 -0.06 8.22 -1.01
N VAL A 72 0.09 8.16 0.32
CA VAL A 72 -0.93 8.60 1.28
C VAL A 72 -0.33 9.67 2.18
N GLU A 73 -1.06 10.77 2.42
CA GLU A 73 -0.66 11.80 3.36
C GLU A 73 -0.67 11.27 4.79
N MET A 74 0.39 11.53 5.53
CA MET A 74 0.51 11.15 6.93
C MET A 74 -0.40 12.05 7.78
N ALA A 75 -1.53 11.51 8.19
CA ALA A 75 -2.50 12.21 9.03
C ALA A 75 -3.10 11.23 10.05
N GLY A 76 -3.61 11.76 11.14
CA GLY A 76 -4.34 10.98 12.12
C GLY A 76 -5.77 10.65 11.66
N VAL A 77 -6.57 10.18 12.59
CA VAL A 77 -8.01 9.96 12.39
C VAL A 77 -8.78 11.30 12.40
N GLY A 78 -9.91 11.36 11.69
CA GLY A 78 -10.75 12.54 11.62
C GLY A 78 -11.51 12.83 12.92
N THR A 79 -12.13 13.99 12.98
CA THR A 79 -12.93 14.42 14.13
C THR A 79 -14.11 13.47 14.39
N GLY A 80 -14.28 13.06 15.66
CA GLY A 80 -15.35 12.15 16.07
C GLY A 80 -14.99 10.66 15.95
N VAL A 81 -13.72 10.36 15.65
CA VAL A 81 -13.16 9.00 15.73
C VAL A 81 -12.17 8.97 16.90
N ASP A 82 -12.24 7.94 17.71
CA ASP A 82 -11.33 7.78 18.85
C ASP A 82 -9.88 7.67 18.35
N ALA A 83 -8.93 8.32 19.03
CA ALA A 83 -7.54 8.42 18.60
C ALA A 83 -6.78 7.09 18.70
N ASP A 84 -7.30 6.11 19.42
CA ASP A 84 -6.78 4.74 19.48
C ASP A 84 -7.18 3.87 18.27
N VAL A 85 -8.11 4.37 17.44
CA VAL A 85 -8.49 3.72 16.17
C VAL A 85 -7.42 4.01 15.11
N ALA A 86 -6.99 2.98 14.41
CA ALA A 86 -6.03 3.14 13.32
C ALA A 86 -6.64 3.97 12.17
N PRO A 87 -5.86 4.88 11.54
CA PRO A 87 -6.25 5.54 10.30
C PRO A 87 -6.53 4.53 9.19
N ASN A 88 -7.25 4.92 8.13
CA ASN A 88 -7.57 4.02 7.02
C ASN A 88 -6.34 3.37 6.37
N TYR A 89 -5.21 4.07 6.33
CA TYR A 89 -3.95 3.51 5.82
C TYR A 89 -3.26 2.54 6.81
N GLY A 90 -3.78 2.38 8.02
CA GLY A 90 -3.24 1.44 9.01
C GLY A 90 -3.24 0.00 8.50
N GLU A 91 -4.27 -0.42 7.76
CA GLU A 91 -4.32 -1.74 7.15
C GLU A 91 -3.22 -1.93 6.07
N CYS A 92 -2.83 -0.84 5.39
CA CYS A 92 -1.69 -0.86 4.47
C CYS A 92 -0.36 -1.10 5.21
N LEU A 93 -0.16 -0.48 6.39
CA LEU A 93 1.01 -0.72 7.23
C LEU A 93 1.04 -2.16 7.75
N GLU A 94 -0.11 -2.71 8.14
CA GLU A 94 -0.21 -4.10 8.58
C GLU A 94 0.17 -5.08 7.45
N ALA A 95 -0.26 -4.83 6.21
CA ALA A 95 0.12 -5.63 5.05
C ALA A 95 1.60 -5.48 4.65
N CYS A 96 2.29 -4.47 5.19
CA CYS A 96 3.74 -4.29 5.08
C CYS A 96 4.51 -4.90 6.27
N GLY A 97 3.88 -5.78 7.06
CA GLY A 97 4.51 -6.49 8.17
C GLY A 97 4.60 -5.67 9.45
N PHE A 98 3.56 -4.92 9.77
CA PHE A 98 3.39 -4.25 11.05
C PHE A 98 2.14 -4.77 11.75
N THR A 99 2.11 -4.66 13.07
CA THR A 99 0.92 -4.92 13.88
C THR A 99 0.46 -3.63 14.51
N SER A 100 -0.83 -3.31 14.37
CA SER A 100 -1.43 -2.16 15.04
C SER A 100 -1.88 -2.52 16.45
N THR A 101 -1.66 -1.61 17.40
CA THR A 101 -2.18 -1.70 18.75
C THR A 101 -2.72 -0.34 19.14
N GLY A 102 -4.01 -0.26 19.36
CA GLY A 102 -4.66 0.94 19.90
C GLY A 102 -4.40 1.06 21.40
N SER A 103 -4.28 2.27 21.90
CA SER A 103 -4.18 2.59 23.31
C SER A 103 -5.17 3.68 23.69
N ALA A 104 -6.33 3.28 24.18
CA ALA A 104 -7.36 4.21 24.66
C ALA A 104 -6.87 5.08 25.84
N THR A 105 -5.85 4.63 26.59
CA THR A 105 -5.26 5.40 27.69
C THR A 105 -4.38 6.54 27.19
N ASP A 106 -3.71 6.35 26.06
CA ASP A 106 -2.75 7.30 25.50
C ASP A 106 -3.27 8.04 24.27
N ASP A 107 -4.52 7.79 23.86
CA ASP A 107 -5.15 8.34 22.65
C ASP A 107 -4.26 8.21 21.42
N LYS A 108 -3.74 7.01 21.17
CA LYS A 108 -2.84 6.75 20.04
C LYS A 108 -3.00 5.36 19.46
N SER A 109 -2.69 5.24 18.18
CA SER A 109 -2.51 3.97 17.49
C SER A 109 -1.01 3.75 17.25
N LEU A 110 -0.50 2.63 17.71
CA LEU A 110 0.92 2.25 17.60
C LEU A 110 1.08 1.14 16.57
N PHE A 111 2.02 1.32 15.65
CA PHE A 111 2.41 0.31 14.68
C PHE A 111 3.80 -0.24 15.02
N VAL A 112 3.88 -1.53 15.27
CA VAL A 112 5.12 -2.22 15.65
C VAL A 112 5.51 -3.21 14.56
N PRO A 113 6.78 -3.26 14.13
CA PRO A 113 7.25 -4.26 13.19
C PRO A 113 6.93 -5.67 13.65
N ASN A 114 6.35 -6.47 12.76
CA ASN A 114 6.01 -7.86 13.00
C ASN A 114 6.65 -8.74 11.91
N SER A 115 7.20 -9.87 12.31
CA SER A 115 7.77 -10.86 11.39
C SER A 115 6.83 -12.04 11.13
N ASP A 116 5.66 -12.08 11.78
CA ASP A 116 4.62 -13.05 11.47
C ASP A 116 3.89 -12.60 10.20
N ASP A 117 4.29 -13.16 9.07
CA ASP A 117 3.82 -12.78 7.74
C ASP A 117 2.40 -13.31 7.44
N SER A 118 1.44 -13.00 8.30
CA SER A 118 0.07 -13.50 8.19
C SER A 118 -0.94 -12.51 7.61
N THR A 119 -0.65 -11.21 7.65
CA THR A 119 -1.61 -10.18 7.26
C THR A 119 -1.53 -9.86 5.78
N THR A 120 -2.65 -9.95 5.08
CA THR A 120 -2.83 -9.55 3.69
C THR A 120 -4.01 -8.60 3.57
N VAL A 121 -4.05 -7.83 2.49
CA VAL A 121 -5.13 -6.90 2.19
C VAL A 121 -5.74 -7.18 0.81
N SER A 122 -7.04 -6.92 0.71
CA SER A 122 -7.75 -6.81 -0.56
C SER A 122 -7.80 -5.34 -0.97
N ILE A 123 -7.54 -5.07 -2.25
CA ILE A 123 -7.54 -3.72 -2.82
C ILE A 123 -8.58 -3.66 -3.94
N ILE A 124 -9.43 -2.66 -3.91
CA ILE A 124 -10.29 -2.26 -5.03
C ILE A 124 -9.74 -0.97 -5.62
N TYR A 125 -9.62 -0.95 -6.93
CA TYR A 125 -9.36 0.24 -7.71
C TYR A 125 -10.44 0.38 -8.78
N ASN A 126 -11.25 1.43 -8.71
CA ASN A 126 -12.31 1.70 -9.67
C ASN A 126 -12.00 2.96 -10.48
N ILE A 127 -12.12 2.84 -11.80
CA ILE A 127 -12.03 3.96 -12.76
C ILE A 127 -13.36 4.05 -13.49
N ASP A 128 -14.19 5.01 -13.13
CA ASP A 128 -15.44 5.38 -13.85
C ASP A 128 -16.30 4.17 -14.25
N GLY A 129 -16.40 3.16 -13.37
CA GLY A 129 -17.23 1.97 -13.58
C GLY A 129 -16.46 0.68 -13.90
N VAL A 130 -15.18 0.75 -14.21
CA VAL A 130 -14.31 -0.44 -14.33
C VAL A 130 -13.61 -0.67 -13.01
N GLN A 131 -13.86 -1.82 -12.40
CA GLN A 131 -13.29 -2.21 -11.11
C GLN A 131 -12.21 -3.27 -11.29
N HIS A 132 -11.03 -2.95 -10.77
CA HIS A 132 -9.94 -3.90 -10.61
C HIS A 132 -9.90 -4.36 -9.16
N GLU A 133 -9.78 -5.65 -8.95
CA GLU A 133 -9.71 -6.28 -7.64
C GLU A 133 -8.37 -6.99 -7.47
N VAL A 134 -7.79 -6.86 -6.30
CA VAL A 134 -6.55 -7.52 -5.90
C VAL A 134 -6.80 -8.23 -4.59
N SER A 135 -6.36 -9.47 -4.46
CA SER A 135 -6.41 -10.21 -3.20
C SER A 135 -5.02 -10.62 -2.75
N GLY A 136 -4.89 -10.95 -1.47
CA GLY A 136 -3.63 -11.43 -0.90
C GLY A 136 -2.48 -10.44 -1.03
N ALA A 137 -2.76 -9.14 -1.11
CA ALA A 137 -1.73 -8.14 -1.36
C ALA A 137 -0.87 -7.91 -0.13
N LYS A 138 0.45 -7.85 -0.34
CA LYS A 138 1.48 -7.41 0.60
C LYS A 138 2.40 -6.41 -0.06
N GLY A 139 3.09 -5.61 0.74
CA GLY A 139 3.87 -4.54 0.18
C GLY A 139 5.06 -4.08 1.00
N SER A 140 5.63 -3.02 0.53
CA SER A 140 6.61 -2.20 1.22
C SER A 140 6.15 -0.75 1.23
N PHE A 141 6.73 0.06 2.11
CA PHE A 141 6.50 1.49 2.10
C PHE A 141 7.77 2.26 2.44
N SER A 142 7.79 3.51 2.01
CA SER A 142 8.74 4.50 2.49
C SER A 142 8.02 5.69 3.09
N ILE A 143 8.68 6.37 4.01
CA ILE A 143 8.25 7.62 4.61
C ILE A 143 9.07 8.75 3.99
N SER A 144 8.43 9.82 3.58
CA SER A 144 9.08 11.03 3.08
C SER A 144 8.58 12.25 3.83
N CYS A 145 9.52 12.99 4.45
CA CYS A 145 9.27 14.23 5.18
C CYS A 145 10.27 15.27 4.75
N SER A 146 9.81 16.37 4.15
CA SER A 146 10.63 17.53 3.79
C SER A 146 10.05 18.78 4.42
N VAL A 147 10.91 19.70 4.84
CA VAL A 147 10.46 20.96 5.46
C VAL A 147 9.62 21.77 4.48
N GLY A 148 8.42 22.17 4.91
CA GLY A 148 7.45 22.90 4.11
C GLY A 148 6.54 22.03 3.24
N GLU A 149 6.65 20.70 3.32
CA GLU A 149 5.83 19.75 2.59
C GLU A 149 4.95 18.92 3.54
N ILE A 150 3.95 18.26 2.99
CA ILE A 150 3.11 17.29 3.71
C ILE A 150 3.85 15.96 3.77
N PRO A 151 4.08 15.38 4.96
CA PRO A 151 4.67 14.06 5.08
C PRO A 151 3.83 13.00 4.40
N THR A 152 4.46 12.05 3.70
CA THR A 152 3.77 10.98 2.97
C THR A 152 4.30 9.60 3.32
N PHE A 153 3.40 8.63 3.20
CA PHE A 153 3.73 7.21 3.04
C PHE A 153 3.62 6.86 1.56
N ASP A 154 4.67 6.32 0.99
CA ASP A 154 4.69 5.84 -0.39
C ASP A 154 4.64 4.31 -0.37
N PHE A 155 3.47 3.75 -0.71
CA PHE A 155 3.21 2.32 -0.68
C PHE A 155 3.42 1.67 -2.04
N THR A 156 3.97 0.46 -2.04
CA THR A 156 4.05 -0.43 -3.20
C THR A 156 3.54 -1.81 -2.80
N PHE A 157 2.50 -2.29 -3.49
CA PHE A 157 1.88 -3.58 -3.23
C PHE A 157 2.01 -4.53 -4.42
N THR A 158 2.21 -5.79 -4.13
CA THR A 158 2.04 -6.90 -5.07
C THR A 158 0.91 -7.79 -4.55
N GLY A 159 0.02 -8.22 -5.44
CA GLY A 159 -1.10 -9.05 -5.08
C GLY A 159 -1.51 -10.05 -6.16
N ILE A 160 -2.43 -10.92 -5.81
CA ILE A 160 -2.98 -11.95 -6.67
C ILE A 160 -3.98 -11.31 -7.64
N TYR A 161 -3.82 -11.63 -8.91
CA TYR A 161 -4.69 -11.14 -9.98
C TYR A 161 -6.12 -11.66 -9.83
N ARG A 162 -7.07 -10.75 -9.99
CA ARG A 162 -8.50 -11.06 -10.18
C ARG A 162 -8.98 -10.37 -11.46
N ALA A 163 -9.84 -11.05 -12.20
CA ALA A 163 -10.39 -10.48 -13.43
C ALA A 163 -11.16 -9.19 -13.12
N PRO A 164 -10.90 -8.10 -13.86
CA PRO A 164 -11.66 -6.86 -13.70
C PRO A 164 -13.13 -7.06 -14.07
N GLY A 165 -13.99 -6.27 -13.45
CA GLY A 165 -15.42 -6.31 -13.68
C GLY A 165 -16.05 -4.92 -13.75
N ASP A 166 -17.31 -4.85 -14.16
CA ASP A 166 -18.09 -3.63 -14.12
C ASP A 166 -18.71 -3.45 -12.73
N ALA A 167 -18.43 -2.35 -12.08
CA ALA A 167 -19.03 -1.99 -10.81
C ALA A 167 -19.11 -0.47 -10.65
N ASN A 168 -20.20 0.01 -10.05
CA ASN A 168 -20.30 1.43 -9.72
C ASN A 168 -19.20 1.82 -8.71
N PRO A 169 -18.56 2.99 -8.89
CA PRO A 169 -17.60 3.50 -7.93
C PRO A 169 -18.21 3.58 -6.53
N LEU A 170 -17.43 3.22 -5.51
CA LEU A 170 -17.82 3.42 -4.13
C LEU A 170 -18.04 4.92 -3.86
N THR A 171 -19.00 5.23 -2.97
CA THR A 171 -19.16 6.59 -2.42
C THR A 171 -18.34 6.68 -1.14
N PRO A 172 -17.15 7.34 -1.16
CA PRO A 172 -16.23 7.29 -0.03
C PRO A 172 -16.76 8.01 1.22
N THR A 173 -16.37 7.50 2.38
CA THR A 173 -16.47 8.20 3.66
C THR A 173 -15.06 8.26 4.27
N TYR A 174 -14.46 9.46 4.31
CA TYR A 174 -13.05 9.62 4.74
C TYR A 174 -12.91 9.95 6.23
N GLN A 175 -13.81 9.46 7.09
CA GLN A 175 -13.84 9.78 8.53
C GLN A 175 -12.55 9.40 9.28
N LYS A 176 -11.83 8.39 8.81
CA LYS A 176 -10.58 7.93 9.44
C LYS A 176 -9.32 8.53 8.79
N GLN A 177 -9.44 9.65 8.11
CA GLN A 177 -8.32 10.37 7.53
C GLN A 177 -8.53 11.86 7.75
N ALA A 178 -7.79 12.44 8.70
CA ALA A 178 -7.79 13.86 8.99
C ALA A 178 -7.07 14.67 7.91
N ASP A 179 -7.24 15.98 7.94
CA ASP A 179 -6.40 16.87 7.15
C ASP A 179 -4.95 16.80 7.64
N PRO A 180 -3.97 16.70 6.74
CA PRO A 180 -2.56 16.61 7.10
C PRO A 180 -2.04 17.95 7.59
N VAL A 181 -0.94 17.91 8.35
CA VAL A 181 -0.18 19.10 8.76
C VAL A 181 1.17 19.13 8.05
N LEU A 182 1.68 20.33 7.81
CA LEU A 182 3.00 20.52 7.20
C LEU A 182 4.11 20.08 8.16
N PHE A 183 5.15 19.50 7.59
CA PHE A 183 6.40 19.26 8.32
C PHE A 183 7.21 20.54 8.39
N ASP A 184 7.03 21.28 9.47
CA ASP A 184 7.69 22.56 9.72
C ASP A 184 8.04 22.74 11.21
N ASN A 185 8.75 23.81 11.52
CA ASN A 185 9.18 24.10 12.89
C ASN A 185 8.01 24.40 13.86
N GLY A 186 6.84 24.79 13.36
CA GLY A 186 5.65 25.04 14.17
C GLY A 186 4.91 23.76 14.57
N ASN A 187 4.83 22.81 13.65
CA ASN A 187 4.08 21.57 13.82
C ASN A 187 4.94 20.41 14.33
N THR A 188 6.27 20.46 14.07
CA THR A 188 7.21 19.39 14.46
C THR A 188 8.00 19.82 15.69
N THR A 189 7.43 19.59 16.87
CA THR A 189 8.06 19.96 18.14
C THR A 189 8.66 18.73 18.82
N GLY A 190 9.75 18.92 19.58
CA GLY A 190 10.35 17.88 20.40
C GLY A 190 11.02 16.75 19.63
N PHE A 191 11.49 17.04 18.40
CA PHE A 191 12.24 16.08 17.59
C PHE A 191 13.49 15.57 18.33
N LYS A 192 13.67 14.24 18.35
CA LYS A 192 14.78 13.56 19.03
C LYS A 192 15.24 12.36 18.19
N ILE A 193 16.55 12.14 18.12
CA ILE A 193 17.15 10.91 17.60
C ILE A 193 18.05 10.32 18.70
N PHE A 194 17.82 9.07 19.08
CA PHE A 194 18.54 8.36 20.14
C PHE A 194 18.60 9.10 21.49
N GLY A 195 17.58 9.94 21.76
CA GLY A 195 17.51 10.75 22.98
C GLY A 195 18.15 12.15 22.87
N GLU A 196 18.94 12.42 21.82
CA GLU A 196 19.53 13.73 21.58
C GLU A 196 18.46 14.73 21.13
N THR A 197 18.55 15.95 21.66
CA THR A 197 17.62 17.05 21.43
C THR A 197 18.32 18.23 20.75
N GLY A 198 17.54 19.14 20.16
CA GLY A 198 18.10 20.34 19.52
C GLY A 198 18.68 20.08 18.12
N LEU A 199 18.46 18.89 17.58
CA LEU A 199 18.86 18.55 16.23
C LEU A 199 18.04 19.32 15.20
N GLN A 200 18.69 19.74 14.11
CA GLN A 200 18.05 20.43 12.97
C GLN A 200 18.21 19.56 11.72
N MET A 201 17.13 19.38 10.99
CA MET A 201 17.15 18.64 9.72
C MET A 201 16.26 19.29 8.68
N SER A 202 16.61 19.15 7.42
CA SER A 202 15.80 19.65 6.28
C SER A 202 14.86 18.58 5.74
N ASN A 203 15.26 17.32 5.78
CA ASN A 203 14.44 16.20 5.35
C ASN A 203 14.78 14.93 6.14
N PHE A 204 13.81 14.05 6.18
CA PHE A 204 13.93 12.70 6.71
C PHE A 204 13.21 11.74 5.77
N SER A 205 13.85 10.63 5.42
CA SER A 205 13.19 9.53 4.76
C SER A 205 13.54 8.21 5.42
N LEU A 206 12.58 7.29 5.38
CA LEU A 206 12.74 5.94 5.91
C LEU A 206 12.15 4.96 4.91
N ASP A 207 12.97 4.11 4.35
CA ASP A 207 12.51 2.99 3.53
C ASP A 207 12.54 1.72 4.38
N ILE A 208 11.40 1.02 4.42
CA ILE A 208 11.28 -0.26 5.14
C ILE A 208 11.99 -1.37 4.40
N GLY A 209 12.07 -1.29 3.06
CA GLY A 209 12.83 -2.21 2.24
C GLY A 209 12.36 -3.66 2.37
N ASN A 210 11.05 -3.92 2.40
CA ASN A 210 10.51 -5.28 2.37
C ASN A 210 10.78 -5.92 1.02
N GLU A 211 11.33 -7.13 1.03
CA GLU A 211 11.44 -7.99 -0.15
C GLU A 211 10.14 -8.76 -0.33
N VAL A 212 9.31 -8.32 -1.28
CA VAL A 212 7.99 -8.89 -1.56
C VAL A 212 8.09 -9.85 -2.74
N VAL A 213 7.72 -11.11 -2.54
CA VAL A 213 7.83 -12.17 -3.55
C VAL A 213 6.45 -12.79 -3.79
N TYR A 214 6.04 -12.82 -5.07
CA TYR A 214 4.88 -13.61 -5.51
C TYR A 214 5.33 -15.06 -5.73
N ARG A 215 4.60 -16.01 -5.19
CA ARG A 215 4.87 -17.44 -5.30
C ARG A 215 3.64 -18.20 -5.76
N GLU A 216 3.80 -18.98 -6.80
CA GLU A 216 2.79 -19.94 -7.28
C GLU A 216 3.39 -21.34 -7.28
N LEU A 217 2.71 -22.28 -6.60
CA LEU A 217 3.13 -23.68 -6.50
C LEU A 217 2.07 -24.59 -7.10
N VAL A 218 2.51 -25.61 -7.81
CA VAL A 218 1.61 -26.63 -8.34
C VAL A 218 0.91 -27.36 -7.19
N GLY A 219 -0.42 -27.35 -7.19
CA GLY A 219 -1.23 -27.94 -6.12
C GLY A 219 -1.52 -27.03 -4.93
N GLY A 220 -1.01 -25.79 -4.94
CA GLY A 220 -1.29 -24.75 -3.95
C GLY A 220 -2.03 -23.55 -4.54
N SER A 221 -2.52 -22.68 -3.68
CA SER A 221 -2.99 -21.34 -4.09
C SER A 221 -1.82 -20.38 -4.25
N PRO A 222 -1.88 -19.44 -5.19
CA PRO A 222 -0.86 -18.39 -5.28
C PRO A 222 -0.85 -17.55 -4.00
N GLU A 223 0.32 -17.08 -3.60
CA GLU A 223 0.50 -16.27 -2.41
C GLU A 223 1.58 -15.20 -2.61
N VAL A 224 1.49 -14.14 -1.82
CA VAL A 224 2.52 -13.10 -1.74
C VAL A 224 3.14 -13.15 -0.35
N MET A 225 4.45 -13.11 -0.29
CA MET A 225 5.23 -13.23 0.95
C MET A 225 6.20 -12.06 1.09
N ILE A 226 6.47 -11.67 2.33
CA ILE A 226 7.61 -10.83 2.68
C ILE A 226 8.71 -11.75 3.16
N THR A 227 9.80 -11.85 2.40
CA THR A 227 10.90 -12.78 2.69
C THR A 227 12.01 -12.16 3.53
N ASN A 228 12.15 -10.83 3.44
CA ASN A 228 13.18 -10.10 4.17
C ASN A 228 12.75 -8.64 4.37
N ARG A 229 13.42 -7.95 5.29
CA ARG A 229 13.25 -6.52 5.55
C ARG A 229 14.61 -5.88 5.78
N ASN A 230 14.91 -4.83 5.02
CA ASN A 230 16.15 -4.08 5.14
C ASN A 230 15.88 -2.58 5.28
N ILE A 231 15.69 -2.13 6.50
CA ILE A 231 15.32 -0.75 6.81
C ILE A 231 16.49 0.18 6.54
N THR A 232 16.27 1.18 5.69
CA THR A 232 17.26 2.18 5.32
C THR A 232 16.77 3.58 5.65
N PRO A 233 17.23 4.20 6.75
CA PRO A 233 16.97 5.61 7.04
C PRO A 233 17.92 6.50 6.25
N THR A 234 17.42 7.63 5.75
CA THR A 234 18.23 8.68 5.12
C THR A 234 17.89 10.03 5.74
N ASN A 235 18.92 10.73 6.23
CA ASN A 235 18.81 12.09 6.75
C ASN A 235 19.78 12.96 5.98
N ASN A 236 19.33 14.12 5.51
CA ASN A 236 20.21 15.12 4.94
C ASN A 236 20.25 16.36 5.85
N ASN A 237 21.47 16.90 6.04
CA ASN A 237 21.71 18.11 6.82
C ASN A 237 21.24 18.02 8.29
N LEU A 238 21.84 17.12 9.04
CA LEU A 238 21.76 17.12 10.48
C LEU A 238 22.86 18.05 11.01
N PHE A 239 22.49 19.14 11.69
CA PHE A 239 23.38 20.09 12.35
C PHE A 239 23.10 20.16 13.84
#